data_be7ef848600d2759fb8a4c3286f23d45
#
_entry.id   be7ef848600d2759fb8a4c3286f23d45
#
_cell.length_a   1.000
_cell.length_b   1.000
_cell.length_c   1.000
_cell.angle_alpha   90.00
_cell.angle_beta   90.00
_cell.angle_gamma   90.00
#
_symmetry.space_group_name_H-M   'P 1'
#
loop_
_entity.id
_entity.type
_entity.pdbx_description
1 polymer ?
#
loop_
_entity_poly.entity_id
_entity_poly.type
_entity_poly.pdbx_seq_one_letter_code
_entity_poly.pdbx_strand_id
1 'polypeptide(L)'
;HLDDERRLDVVVKVNGFLGCCTYVELPPDNPSATASFNGQILYSTTGSLDSDFSRLVEKHCAPKAELFRRWPNHTFLFEINDPSDPHIIAEAEGITLIGLRRVSDGHSYSEDELDRLAAAEGLRRPERINAIRFADLKTLLANVRHEGFMVRDAASGEVLCKLKSPYYLLSKLFARTRRLEDKLDKRQMDEEYYPLIDHINAHRDRFNGLNEQEKIKFIQDFFHDYLLHL
;
A
#
# COMPACT_ATOMS: atom_id res chain seq x y z
N HIS A 1 11.37 8.15 17.04
CA HIS A 1 10.93 7.04 17.89
C HIS A 1 9.47 7.26 18.29
N LEU A 2 8.61 6.25 18.05
CA LEU A 2 7.27 6.22 18.60
C LEU A 2 7.35 5.59 19.99
N ASP A 3 6.66 6.22 20.96
CA ASP A 3 6.51 5.69 22.31
C ASP A 3 5.63 4.43 22.28
N ASP A 4 5.98 3.38 23.02
CA ASP A 4 5.25 2.12 23.06
C ASP A 4 3.79 2.26 23.52
N GLU A 5 3.47 3.26 24.35
CA GLU A 5 2.11 3.56 24.82
C GLU A 5 1.31 4.44 23.84
N ARG A 6 1.95 4.96 22.79
CA ARG A 6 1.26 5.81 21.80
C ARG A 6 0.11 5.05 21.13
N ARG A 7 -1.05 5.71 21.08
CA ARG A 7 -2.23 5.19 20.41
C ARG A 7 -2.18 5.51 18.91
N LEU A 8 -2.39 4.49 18.10
CA LEU A 8 -2.28 4.54 16.66
C LEU A 8 -3.53 3.94 16.03
N ASP A 9 -3.96 4.51 14.91
CA ASP A 9 -4.91 3.86 14.01
C ASP A 9 -4.12 3.21 12.88
N VAL A 10 -4.44 1.96 12.59
CA VAL A 10 -3.75 1.22 11.55
C VAL A 10 -4.72 0.63 10.54
N VAL A 11 -4.32 0.67 9.29
CA VAL A 11 -5.05 0.12 8.16
C VAL A 11 -4.19 -0.92 7.48
N VAL A 12 -4.72 -2.10 7.23
CA VAL A 12 -3.99 -3.16 6.51
C VAL A 12 -3.53 -2.63 5.16
N LYS A 13 -2.24 -2.76 4.90
CA LYS A 13 -1.67 -2.41 3.60
C LYS A 13 -1.90 -3.57 2.63
N VAL A 14 -2.86 -3.39 1.74
CA VAL A 14 -3.14 -4.32 0.64
C VAL A 14 -1.97 -4.32 -0.33
N ASN A 15 -1.61 -5.48 -0.85
CA ASN A 15 -0.48 -5.65 -1.76
C ASN A 15 -0.96 -5.72 -3.21
N GLY A 16 -0.86 -4.63 -3.94
CA GLY A 16 -1.27 -4.45 -5.33
C GLY A 16 -0.55 -3.27 -5.96
N PHE A 17 -1.14 -2.67 -6.96
CA PHE A 17 -0.67 -1.40 -7.53
C PHE A 17 -1.72 -0.30 -7.40
N LEU A 18 -1.25 0.93 -7.28
CA LEU A 18 -2.10 2.11 -7.12
C LEU A 18 -2.76 2.51 -8.44
N GLY A 19 -4.10 2.51 -8.45
CA GLY A 19 -4.93 3.07 -9.51
C GLY A 19 -5.65 4.33 -9.04
N CYS A 20 -5.77 5.29 -9.94
CA CYS A 20 -6.44 6.57 -9.73
C CYS A 20 -7.58 6.73 -10.73
N CYS A 21 -8.77 7.10 -10.24
CA CYS A 21 -9.94 7.37 -11.08
C CYS A 21 -10.48 8.76 -10.77
N THR A 22 -10.50 9.65 -11.76
CA THR A 22 -10.95 11.03 -11.62
C THR A 22 -11.95 11.39 -12.71
N TYR A 23 -13.16 11.80 -12.35
CA TYR A 23 -14.07 12.40 -13.32
C TYR A 23 -13.79 13.90 -13.42
N VAL A 24 -13.44 14.35 -14.62
CA VAL A 24 -13.16 15.74 -14.93
C VAL A 24 -14.28 16.29 -15.80
N GLU A 25 -14.91 17.36 -15.37
CA GLU A 25 -15.86 18.11 -16.18
C GLU A 25 -15.09 18.96 -17.18
N LEU A 26 -15.43 18.80 -18.46
CA LEU A 26 -14.87 19.62 -19.53
C LEU A 26 -15.77 20.83 -19.77
N PRO A 27 -15.23 22.00 -20.06
CA PRO A 27 -16.04 23.16 -20.47
C PRO A 27 -16.83 22.79 -21.72
N PRO A 28 -18.08 23.25 -21.86
CA PRO A 28 -18.88 22.98 -23.05
C PRO A 28 -18.20 23.57 -24.30
N ASP A 29 -18.12 22.79 -25.37
CA ASP A 29 -17.55 23.19 -26.66
C ASP A 29 -18.30 24.39 -27.28
N ASN A 30 -19.52 24.64 -26.82
CA ASN A 30 -20.34 25.80 -27.24
C ASN A 30 -21.08 26.38 -26.02
N PRO A 31 -20.82 27.65 -25.65
CA PRO A 31 -21.49 28.31 -24.51
C PRO A 31 -23.02 28.47 -24.69
N SER A 32 -23.57 28.23 -25.88
CA SER A 32 -25.01 28.31 -26.17
C SER A 32 -25.72 26.96 -26.14
N ALA A 33 -25.01 25.83 -25.91
CA ALA A 33 -25.65 24.54 -25.78
C ALA A 33 -26.22 24.39 -24.37
N THR A 34 -27.49 24.05 -24.28
CA THR A 34 -28.12 23.58 -23.02
C THR A 34 -27.32 22.40 -22.47
N ALA A 35 -26.75 22.60 -21.27
CA ALA A 35 -25.72 21.81 -20.65
C ALA A 35 -25.95 20.29 -20.74
N SER A 36 -25.34 19.65 -21.72
CA SER A 36 -24.94 18.27 -21.57
C SER A 36 -23.55 18.29 -20.95
N PHE A 37 -23.41 17.77 -19.72
CA PHE A 37 -22.11 17.67 -19.07
C PHE A 37 -21.20 16.78 -19.90
N ASN A 38 -20.28 17.40 -20.65
CA ASN A 38 -19.20 16.69 -21.31
C ASN A 38 -18.08 16.50 -20.29
N GLY A 39 -18.03 15.34 -19.67
CA GLY A 39 -16.95 15.01 -18.74
C GLY A 39 -16.28 13.69 -19.14
N GLN A 40 -15.06 13.54 -18.71
CA GLN A 40 -14.24 12.36 -18.95
C GLN A 40 -13.76 11.75 -17.65
N ILE A 41 -13.81 10.42 -17.55
CA ILE A 41 -13.14 9.70 -16.47
C ILE A 41 -11.70 9.42 -16.90
N LEU A 42 -10.76 9.87 -16.10
CA LEU A 42 -9.35 9.59 -16.25
C LEU A 42 -8.99 8.35 -15.39
N TYR A 43 -8.55 7.30 -16.04
CA TYR A 43 -7.99 6.12 -15.40
C TYR A 43 -6.48 6.18 -15.50
N SER A 44 -5.79 6.20 -14.36
CA SER A 44 -4.34 6.42 -14.34
C SER A 44 -3.66 5.69 -13.21
N THR A 45 -2.35 5.63 -13.28
CA THR A 45 -1.48 5.44 -12.11
C THR A 45 -0.88 6.79 -11.71
N THR A 46 -0.06 6.84 -10.65
CA THR A 46 0.67 8.07 -10.29
C THR A 46 1.68 8.52 -11.35
N GLY A 47 2.10 7.63 -12.22
CA GLY A 47 3.15 7.89 -13.21
C GLY A 47 2.66 8.02 -14.65
N SER A 48 1.44 7.59 -14.98
CA SER A 48 0.99 7.54 -16.37
C SER A 48 -0.53 7.54 -16.51
N LEU A 49 -0.99 8.24 -17.57
CA LEU A 49 -2.37 8.17 -18.08
C LEU A 49 -2.53 7.14 -19.21
N ASP A 50 -1.43 6.74 -19.85
CA ASP A 50 -1.43 5.77 -20.94
C ASP A 50 -0.29 4.75 -20.76
N SER A 51 -0.63 3.64 -20.12
CA SER A 51 0.26 2.51 -19.87
C SER A 51 -0.55 1.23 -19.75
N ASP A 52 0.11 0.08 -19.72
CA ASP A 52 -0.58 -1.20 -19.44
C ASP A 52 -1.28 -1.17 -18.09
N PHE A 53 -0.66 -0.58 -17.09
CA PHE A 53 -1.28 -0.38 -15.78
C PHE A 53 -2.50 0.55 -15.82
N SER A 54 -2.47 1.66 -16.58
CA SER A 54 -3.65 2.51 -16.74
C SER A 54 -4.83 1.76 -17.38
N ARG A 55 -4.54 0.86 -18.34
CA ARG A 55 -5.56 0.00 -18.95
C ARG A 55 -6.12 -1.02 -17.95
N LEU A 56 -5.30 -1.54 -17.03
CA LEU A 56 -5.78 -2.38 -15.93
C LEU A 56 -6.64 -1.58 -14.94
N VAL A 57 -6.28 -0.30 -14.64
CA VAL A 57 -7.15 0.58 -13.84
C VAL A 57 -8.52 0.72 -14.50
N GLU A 58 -8.57 1.03 -15.79
CA GLU A 58 -9.84 1.14 -16.54
C GLU A 58 -10.62 -0.18 -16.50
N LYS A 59 -9.98 -1.31 -16.81
CA LYS A 59 -10.60 -2.64 -16.77
C LYS A 59 -11.35 -2.91 -15.47
N HIS A 60 -10.71 -2.64 -14.33
CA HIS A 60 -11.27 -2.93 -13.01
C HIS A 60 -12.21 -1.85 -12.48
N CYS A 61 -12.02 -0.59 -12.86
CA CYS A 61 -12.75 0.54 -12.30
C CYS A 61 -13.93 1.01 -13.20
N ALA A 62 -13.93 0.73 -14.51
CA ALA A 62 -15.01 1.13 -15.40
C ALA A 62 -16.42 0.65 -14.95
N PRO A 63 -16.60 -0.51 -14.31
CA PRO A 63 -17.89 -0.90 -13.75
C PRO A 63 -18.43 0.05 -12.68
N LYS A 64 -17.59 0.92 -12.11
CA LYS A 64 -17.96 1.95 -11.12
C LYS A 64 -18.03 3.37 -11.70
N ALA A 65 -18.08 3.52 -13.03
CA ALA A 65 -18.06 4.82 -13.71
C ALA A 65 -19.12 5.80 -13.19
N GLU A 66 -20.33 5.31 -12.87
CA GLU A 66 -21.41 6.15 -12.33
C GLU A 66 -21.07 6.73 -10.94
N LEU A 67 -20.32 6.00 -10.13
CA LEU A 67 -19.82 6.54 -8.87
C LEU A 67 -18.91 7.74 -9.13
N PHE A 68 -17.96 7.63 -10.05
CA PHE A 68 -17.00 8.71 -10.33
C PHE A 68 -17.69 9.95 -10.89
N ARG A 69 -18.71 9.79 -11.75
CA ARG A 69 -19.52 10.91 -12.28
C ARG A 69 -20.28 11.68 -11.20
N ARG A 70 -20.72 11.00 -10.13
CA ARG A 70 -21.38 11.64 -8.98
C ARG A 70 -20.42 12.43 -8.07
N TRP A 71 -19.10 12.24 -8.28
CA TRP A 71 -18.05 12.90 -7.51
C TRP A 71 -17.09 13.66 -8.45
N PRO A 72 -17.56 14.70 -9.16
CA PRO A 72 -16.71 15.46 -10.07
C PRO A 72 -15.54 16.10 -9.30
N ASN A 73 -14.37 16.17 -9.97
CA ASN A 73 -13.16 16.74 -9.40
C ASN A 73 -12.69 16.07 -8.08
N HIS A 74 -12.97 14.78 -7.96
CA HIS A 74 -12.41 13.92 -6.91
C HIS A 74 -11.64 12.77 -7.54
N THR A 75 -10.49 12.47 -6.96
CA THR A 75 -9.68 11.31 -7.35
C THR A 75 -9.92 10.20 -6.35
N PHE A 76 -10.51 9.11 -6.80
CA PHE A 76 -10.58 7.86 -6.08
C PHE A 76 -9.26 7.12 -6.21
N LEU A 77 -8.73 6.63 -5.08
CA LEU A 77 -7.50 5.86 -5.00
C LEU A 77 -7.85 4.41 -4.64
N PHE A 78 -7.45 3.51 -5.52
CA PHE A 78 -7.65 2.08 -5.32
C PHE A 78 -6.33 1.33 -5.30
N GLU A 79 -6.21 0.35 -4.43
CA GLU A 79 -5.25 -0.72 -4.64
C GLU A 79 -5.90 -1.75 -5.56
N ILE A 80 -5.23 -2.09 -6.66
CA ILE A 80 -5.74 -2.96 -7.71
C ILE A 80 -4.94 -4.25 -7.73
N ASN A 81 -5.66 -5.36 -7.78
CA ASN A 81 -5.10 -6.69 -7.91
C ASN A 81 -5.60 -7.32 -9.20
N ASP A 82 -4.67 -7.66 -10.10
CA ASP A 82 -4.95 -8.34 -11.37
C ASP A 82 -4.04 -9.57 -11.49
N PRO A 83 -4.58 -10.74 -11.94
CA PRO A 83 -3.78 -11.95 -12.11
C PRO A 83 -2.59 -11.81 -13.07
N SER A 84 -2.64 -10.84 -14.00
CA SER A 84 -1.53 -10.56 -14.92
C SER A 84 -0.35 -9.85 -14.28
N ASP A 85 -0.54 -9.27 -13.07
CA ASP A 85 0.49 -8.60 -12.29
C ASP A 85 0.58 -9.23 -10.89
N PRO A 86 1.19 -10.42 -10.77
CA PRO A 86 1.27 -11.11 -9.50
C PRO A 86 2.20 -10.39 -8.53
N HIS A 87 1.66 -10.07 -7.37
CA HIS A 87 2.38 -9.43 -6.26
C HIS A 87 2.97 -10.46 -5.28
N ILE A 88 3.82 -9.98 -4.37
CA ILE A 88 4.48 -10.81 -3.35
C ILE A 88 3.46 -11.53 -2.45
N ILE A 89 2.39 -10.80 -2.07
CA ILE A 89 1.27 -11.37 -1.31
C ILE A 89 0.11 -11.56 -2.29
N ALA A 90 -0.42 -12.77 -2.33
CA ALA A 90 -1.61 -13.06 -3.13
C ALA A 90 -2.84 -12.42 -2.50
N GLU A 91 -3.50 -11.56 -3.26
CA GLU A 91 -4.72 -10.88 -2.88
C GLU A 91 -5.87 -11.29 -3.82
N ALA A 92 -7.11 -11.08 -3.38
CA ALA A 92 -8.28 -11.32 -4.22
C ALA A 92 -8.33 -10.29 -5.36
N GLU A 93 -8.54 -10.77 -6.60
CA GLU A 93 -8.68 -9.91 -7.78
C GLU A 93 -9.73 -8.80 -7.57
N GLY A 94 -9.46 -7.62 -8.12
CA GLY A 94 -10.36 -6.47 -8.17
C GLY A 94 -9.78 -5.23 -7.51
N ILE A 95 -10.67 -4.36 -7.03
CA ILE A 95 -10.32 -3.05 -6.48
C ILE A 95 -10.61 -2.98 -4.97
N THR A 96 -9.75 -2.30 -4.24
CA THR A 96 -9.91 -1.98 -2.81
C THR A 96 -9.76 -0.47 -2.65
N LEU A 97 -10.80 0.21 -2.16
CA LEU A 97 -10.76 1.67 -1.94
C LEU A 97 -9.80 1.98 -0.79
N ILE A 98 -8.74 2.74 -1.08
CA ILE A 98 -7.73 3.14 -0.10
C ILE A 98 -7.67 4.64 0.14
N GLY A 99 -8.36 5.44 -0.67
CA GLY A 99 -8.39 6.89 -0.50
C GLY A 99 -9.36 7.58 -1.43
N LEU A 100 -9.71 8.80 -1.05
CA LEU A 100 -10.46 9.75 -1.86
C LEU A 100 -9.86 11.13 -1.62
N ARG A 101 -9.60 11.87 -2.69
CA ARG A 101 -8.99 13.19 -2.60
C ARG A 101 -9.74 14.18 -3.46
N ARG A 102 -10.09 15.33 -2.91
CA ARG A 102 -10.65 16.45 -3.68
C ARG A 102 -9.53 17.19 -4.42
N VAL A 103 -9.71 17.39 -5.72
CA VAL A 103 -8.67 17.95 -6.60
C VAL A 103 -8.42 19.43 -6.29
N SER A 104 -9.47 20.20 -5.97
CA SER A 104 -9.40 21.67 -5.85
C SER A 104 -8.47 22.17 -4.73
N ASP A 105 -8.41 21.46 -3.60
CA ASP A 105 -7.65 21.85 -2.41
C ASP A 105 -6.77 20.72 -1.85
N GLY A 106 -6.80 19.54 -2.48
CA GLY A 106 -6.05 18.40 -2.05
C GLY A 106 -6.57 17.75 -0.75
N HIS A 107 -7.79 18.11 -0.30
CA HIS A 107 -8.40 17.50 0.89
C HIS A 107 -8.48 15.98 0.75
N SER A 108 -7.97 15.26 1.74
CA SER A 108 -8.06 13.81 1.85
C SER A 108 -9.15 13.42 2.83
N TYR A 109 -9.99 12.49 2.42
CA TYR A 109 -11.09 11.99 3.25
C TYR A 109 -10.56 11.05 4.34
N SER A 110 -11.19 11.11 5.51
CA SER A 110 -10.87 10.25 6.65
C SER A 110 -11.25 8.79 6.40
N GLU A 111 -10.64 7.87 7.16
CA GLU A 111 -10.97 6.45 7.08
C GLU A 111 -12.47 6.18 7.35
N ASP A 112 -13.09 6.91 8.28
CA ASP A 112 -14.52 6.77 8.59
C ASP A 112 -15.43 7.23 7.44
N GLU A 113 -15.03 8.26 6.69
CA GLU A 113 -15.74 8.70 5.50
C GLU A 113 -15.58 7.70 4.37
N LEU A 114 -14.38 7.14 4.19
CA LEU A 114 -14.12 6.11 3.20
C LEU A 114 -14.89 4.82 3.50
N ASP A 115 -14.99 4.42 4.77
CA ASP A 115 -15.74 3.24 5.17
C ASP A 115 -17.23 3.40 4.90
N ARG A 116 -17.80 4.59 5.20
CA ARG A 116 -19.21 4.91 4.89
C ARG A 116 -19.48 4.90 3.38
N LEU A 117 -18.59 5.53 2.61
CA LEU A 117 -18.68 5.54 1.16
C LEU A 117 -18.61 4.14 0.58
N ALA A 118 -17.64 3.34 1.02
CA ALA A 118 -17.45 1.99 0.55
C ALA A 118 -18.65 1.09 0.86
N ALA A 119 -19.23 1.21 2.07
CA ALA A 119 -20.44 0.49 2.45
C ALA A 119 -21.64 0.87 1.56
N ALA A 120 -21.80 2.16 1.25
CA ALA A 120 -22.90 2.64 0.39
C ALA A 120 -22.75 2.18 -1.08
N GLU A 121 -21.51 2.05 -1.57
CA GLU A 121 -21.20 1.75 -2.97
C GLU A 121 -20.80 0.29 -3.23
N GLY A 122 -20.80 -0.56 -2.20
CA GLY A 122 -20.38 -1.97 -2.30
C GLY A 122 -18.92 -2.10 -2.74
N LEU A 123 -18.02 -1.29 -2.17
CA LEU A 123 -16.58 -1.34 -2.42
C LEU A 123 -15.88 -2.08 -1.29
N ARG A 124 -14.81 -2.79 -1.62
CA ARG A 124 -13.91 -3.37 -0.60
C ARG A 124 -13.11 -2.26 0.07
N ARG A 125 -12.86 -2.45 1.37
CA ARG A 125 -11.96 -1.64 2.18
C ARG A 125 -10.91 -2.53 2.84
N PRO A 126 -9.69 -2.02 3.11
CA PRO A 126 -8.75 -2.70 3.99
C PRO A 126 -9.31 -2.81 5.41
N GLU A 127 -8.94 -3.88 6.11
CA GLU A 127 -9.23 -3.99 7.55
C GLU A 127 -8.52 -2.89 8.34
N ARG A 128 -9.16 -2.45 9.43
CA ARG A 128 -8.69 -1.35 10.28
C ARG A 128 -8.73 -1.73 11.75
N ILE A 129 -7.72 -1.28 12.51
CA ILE A 129 -7.68 -1.37 13.97
C ILE A 129 -7.48 0.04 14.51
N ASN A 130 -8.38 0.49 15.37
CA ASN A 130 -8.33 1.83 15.96
C ASN A 130 -7.69 1.79 17.35
N ALA A 131 -6.96 2.85 17.67
CA ALA A 131 -6.38 3.11 18.98
C ALA A 131 -5.54 1.95 19.56
N ILE A 132 -4.84 1.19 18.72
CA ILE A 132 -3.89 0.16 19.16
C ILE A 132 -2.65 0.82 19.76
N ARG A 133 -2.09 0.27 20.85
CA ARG A 133 -0.80 0.74 21.37
C ARG A 133 0.32 0.31 20.42
N PHE A 134 1.37 1.12 20.33
CA PHE A 134 2.50 0.78 19.45
C PHE A 134 3.17 -0.53 19.85
N ALA A 135 3.30 -0.83 21.14
CA ALA A 135 3.81 -2.12 21.63
C ALA A 135 2.97 -3.32 21.13
N ASP A 136 1.64 -3.19 21.18
CA ASP A 136 0.73 -4.23 20.71
C ASP A 136 0.76 -4.37 19.18
N LEU A 137 0.91 -3.24 18.47
CA LEU A 137 1.08 -3.23 17.02
C LEU A 137 2.36 -3.97 16.59
N LYS A 138 3.49 -3.76 17.27
CA LYS A 138 4.74 -4.49 16.99
C LYS A 138 4.54 -6.01 17.12
N THR A 139 3.89 -6.43 18.20
CA THR A 139 3.56 -7.84 18.43
C THR A 139 2.63 -8.42 17.35
N LEU A 140 1.61 -7.65 16.97
CA LEU A 140 0.70 -8.04 15.89
C LEU A 140 1.44 -8.17 14.55
N LEU A 141 2.22 -7.15 14.19
CA LEU A 141 2.96 -7.06 12.93
C LEU A 141 3.95 -8.22 12.77
N ALA A 142 4.56 -8.70 13.87
CA ALA A 142 5.46 -9.84 13.87
C ALA A 142 4.79 -11.15 13.40
N ASN A 143 3.46 -11.26 13.54
CA ASN A 143 2.71 -12.50 13.33
C ASN A 143 1.79 -12.47 12.10
N VAL A 144 1.59 -11.31 11.45
CA VAL A 144 0.72 -11.22 10.27
C VAL A 144 1.41 -11.75 9.00
N ARG A 145 0.59 -12.18 8.03
CA ARG A 145 1.06 -12.71 6.73
C ARG A 145 0.67 -11.84 5.54
N HIS A 146 0.27 -10.59 5.78
CA HIS A 146 0.06 -9.57 4.76
C HIS A 146 1.22 -8.58 4.72
N GLU A 147 1.20 -7.59 3.82
CA GLU A 147 2.31 -6.67 3.63
C GLU A 147 2.68 -5.89 4.89
N GLY A 148 1.70 -5.52 5.71
CA GLY A 148 1.87 -4.73 6.91
C GLY A 148 0.75 -3.73 7.10
N PHE A 149 1.07 -2.56 7.66
CA PHE A 149 0.08 -1.54 7.99
C PHE A 149 0.51 -0.14 7.53
N MET A 150 -0.47 0.64 7.10
CA MET A 150 -0.39 2.10 7.12
C MET A 150 -0.70 2.56 8.54
N VAL A 151 0.18 3.34 9.13
CA VAL A 151 0.09 3.78 10.54
C VAL A 151 -0.25 5.26 10.58
N ARG A 152 -1.28 5.60 11.35
CA ARG A 152 -1.75 6.96 11.57
C ARG A 152 -1.73 7.29 13.05
N ASP A 153 -1.57 8.56 13.34
CA ASP A 153 -1.81 9.07 14.69
C ASP A 153 -3.32 9.00 15.01
N ALA A 154 -3.68 8.38 16.14
CA ALA A 154 -5.09 8.18 16.48
C ALA A 154 -5.81 9.49 16.85
N ALA A 155 -5.08 10.54 17.25
CA ALA A 155 -5.67 11.83 17.62
C ALA A 155 -5.84 12.76 16.43
N SER A 156 -4.86 12.82 15.51
CA SER A 156 -4.86 13.72 14.36
C SER A 156 -5.30 13.07 13.06
N GLY A 157 -5.25 11.73 12.95
CA GLY A 157 -5.45 10.98 11.71
C GLY A 157 -4.30 11.10 10.69
N GLU A 158 -3.21 11.81 11.05
CA GLU A 158 -2.05 12.00 10.19
C GLU A 158 -1.32 10.68 9.93
N VAL A 159 -0.93 10.45 8.67
CA VAL A 159 -0.10 9.28 8.30
C VAL A 159 1.30 9.47 8.85
N LEU A 160 1.72 8.59 9.74
CA LEU A 160 3.04 8.61 10.34
C LEU A 160 4.05 7.80 9.54
N CYS A 161 3.72 6.57 9.19
CA CYS A 161 4.63 5.68 8.48
C CYS A 161 3.90 4.47 7.85
N LYS A 162 4.67 3.68 7.12
CA LYS A 162 4.31 2.34 6.66
C LYS A 162 5.16 1.34 7.44
N LEU A 163 4.52 0.39 8.11
CA LEU A 163 5.22 -0.72 8.76
C LEU A 163 4.98 -1.99 7.96
N LYS A 164 6.06 -2.57 7.45
CA LYS A 164 6.03 -3.81 6.69
C LYS A 164 6.29 -5.01 7.60
N SER A 165 5.56 -6.09 7.39
CA SER A 165 5.72 -7.29 8.20
C SER A 165 7.02 -8.04 7.88
N PRO A 166 7.63 -8.74 8.87
CA PRO A 166 8.75 -9.64 8.63
C PRO A 166 8.45 -10.67 7.55
N TYR A 167 7.22 -11.20 7.52
CA TYR A 167 6.76 -12.13 6.50
C TYR A 167 6.86 -11.55 5.08
N TYR A 168 6.37 -10.32 4.89
CA TYR A 168 6.44 -9.65 3.58
C TYR A 168 7.88 -9.35 3.17
N LEU A 169 8.69 -8.79 4.08
CA LEU A 169 10.08 -8.45 3.80
C LEU A 169 10.89 -9.69 3.39
N LEU A 170 10.70 -10.79 4.11
CA LEU A 170 11.33 -12.05 3.79
C LEU A 170 10.86 -12.58 2.42
N SER A 171 9.55 -12.63 2.18
CA SER A 171 8.97 -13.10 0.93
C SER A 171 9.46 -12.27 -0.27
N LYS A 172 9.51 -10.94 -0.14
CA LYS A 172 10.02 -10.01 -1.14
C LYS A 172 11.51 -10.24 -1.42
N LEU A 173 12.31 -10.46 -0.37
CA LEU A 173 13.72 -10.74 -0.49
C LEU A 173 13.94 -12.00 -1.34
N PHE A 174 13.25 -13.10 -1.04
CA PHE A 174 13.42 -14.36 -1.76
C PHE A 174 12.78 -14.37 -3.16
N ALA A 175 11.68 -13.67 -3.38
CA ALA A 175 11.08 -13.54 -4.71
C ALA A 175 12.01 -12.84 -5.72
N ARG A 176 12.83 -11.89 -5.25
CA ARG A 176 13.74 -11.11 -6.09
C ARG A 176 15.16 -11.68 -6.18
N THR A 177 15.49 -12.70 -5.41
CA THR A 177 16.87 -13.15 -5.24
C THR A 177 16.98 -14.66 -5.48
N ARG A 178 17.67 -15.05 -6.56
CA ARG A 178 18.00 -16.48 -6.79
C ARG A 178 19.18 -16.98 -5.95
N ARG A 179 20.06 -16.07 -5.51
CA ARG A 179 21.17 -16.34 -4.58
C ARG A 179 21.29 -15.17 -3.62
N LEU A 180 21.11 -15.42 -2.34
CA LEU A 180 21.21 -14.42 -1.27
C LEU A 180 22.58 -13.71 -1.26
N GLU A 181 23.64 -14.42 -1.60
CA GLU A 181 25.02 -13.95 -1.52
C GLU A 181 25.35 -12.86 -2.56
N ASP A 182 24.69 -12.90 -3.73
CA ASP A 182 25.01 -11.99 -4.85
C ASP A 182 24.36 -10.61 -4.73
N LYS A 183 23.43 -10.40 -3.78
CA LYS A 183 22.60 -9.20 -3.74
C LYS A 183 22.54 -8.46 -2.40
N LEU A 184 23.33 -8.85 -1.42
CA LEU A 184 23.41 -8.13 -0.14
C LEU A 184 24.29 -6.87 -0.26
N ASP A 185 24.05 -6.08 -1.30
CA ASP A 185 24.71 -4.80 -1.55
C ASP A 185 23.67 -3.67 -1.47
N LYS A 186 23.89 -2.69 -0.59
CA LYS A 186 23.03 -1.51 -0.42
C LYS A 186 22.75 -0.76 -1.73
N ARG A 187 23.64 -0.84 -2.72
CA ARG A 187 23.44 -0.22 -4.05
C ARG A 187 22.38 -0.92 -4.90
N GLN A 188 22.01 -2.16 -4.57
CA GLN A 188 21.09 -3.00 -5.34
C GLN A 188 19.80 -3.33 -4.58
N MET A 189 19.73 -2.97 -3.29
CA MET A 189 18.62 -3.28 -2.41
C MET A 189 17.86 -2.02 -2.00
N ASP A 190 16.56 -2.16 -1.77
CA ASP A 190 15.74 -1.11 -1.20
C ASP A 190 16.25 -0.75 0.22
N GLU A 191 16.13 0.52 0.62
CA GLU A 191 16.63 1.03 1.91
C GLU A 191 16.10 0.26 3.13
N GLU A 192 14.93 -0.32 3.01
CA GLU A 192 14.31 -1.16 4.06
C GLU A 192 15.15 -2.39 4.44
N TYR A 193 16.10 -2.80 3.58
CA TYR A 193 17.02 -3.92 3.85
C TYR A 193 18.39 -3.49 4.36
N TYR A 194 18.70 -2.20 4.45
CA TYR A 194 20.02 -1.72 4.89
C TYR A 194 20.39 -2.20 6.29
N PRO A 195 19.46 -2.19 7.29
CA PRO A 195 19.79 -2.73 8.61
C PRO A 195 20.12 -4.23 8.58
N LEU A 196 19.43 -5.02 7.74
CA LEU A 196 19.73 -6.44 7.55
C LEU A 196 21.14 -6.63 6.95
N ILE A 197 21.49 -5.83 5.93
CA ILE A 197 22.80 -5.91 5.28
C ILE A 197 23.90 -5.58 6.28
N ASP A 198 23.72 -4.55 7.11
CA ASP A 198 24.68 -4.18 8.16
C ASP A 198 24.81 -5.30 9.20
N HIS A 199 23.71 -5.90 9.61
CA HIS A 199 23.70 -7.04 10.54
C HIS A 199 24.45 -8.25 9.97
N ILE A 200 24.19 -8.62 8.71
CA ILE A 200 24.92 -9.71 8.04
C ILE A 200 26.40 -9.40 7.94
N ASN A 201 26.77 -8.17 7.57
CA ASN A 201 28.17 -7.76 7.49
C ASN A 201 28.89 -7.82 8.83
N ALA A 202 28.23 -7.45 9.92
CA ALA A 202 28.76 -7.54 11.28
C ALA A 202 28.95 -9.01 11.74
N HIS A 203 28.21 -9.95 11.14
CA HIS A 203 28.25 -11.37 11.49
C HIS A 203 28.66 -12.27 10.30
N ARG A 204 29.47 -11.72 9.38
CA ARG A 204 29.76 -12.33 8.08
C ARG A 204 30.30 -13.75 8.16
N ASP A 205 31.27 -14.02 9.04
CA ASP A 205 31.87 -15.35 9.16
C ASP A 205 30.84 -16.38 9.63
N ARG A 206 30.00 -16.02 10.61
CA ARG A 206 28.91 -16.85 11.07
C ARG A 206 27.92 -17.10 9.94
N PHE A 207 27.46 -16.05 9.25
CA PHE A 207 26.48 -16.15 8.18
C PHE A 207 26.96 -17.02 7.01
N ASN A 208 28.23 -16.88 6.61
CA ASN A 208 28.81 -17.68 5.53
C ASN A 208 28.93 -19.17 5.88
N GLY A 209 29.09 -19.50 7.15
CA GLY A 209 29.14 -20.90 7.63
C GLY A 209 27.79 -21.60 7.74
N LEU A 210 26.67 -20.87 7.61
CA LEU A 210 25.33 -21.41 7.70
C LEU A 210 24.90 -22.10 6.39
N ASN A 211 24.12 -23.18 6.49
CA ASN A 211 23.41 -23.71 5.34
C ASN A 211 22.21 -22.81 4.95
N GLU A 212 21.54 -23.13 3.84
CA GLU A 212 20.47 -22.29 3.30
C GLU A 212 19.28 -22.09 4.28
N GLN A 213 18.86 -23.15 4.95
CA GLN A 213 17.77 -23.08 5.93
C GLN A 213 18.15 -22.26 7.16
N GLU A 214 19.38 -22.39 7.62
CA GLU A 214 19.92 -21.60 8.74
C GLU A 214 20.08 -20.13 8.37
N LYS A 215 20.46 -19.81 7.12
CA LYS A 215 20.49 -18.42 6.61
C LYS A 215 19.10 -17.80 6.59
N ILE A 216 18.09 -18.55 6.14
CA ILE A 216 16.70 -18.10 6.16
C ILE A 216 16.29 -17.79 7.60
N LYS A 217 16.56 -18.71 8.53
CA LYS A 217 16.23 -18.50 9.93
C LYS A 217 16.97 -17.31 10.53
N PHE A 218 18.24 -17.12 10.23
CA PHE A 218 19.03 -15.96 10.67
C PHE A 218 18.39 -14.63 10.25
N ILE A 219 17.90 -14.55 9.01
CA ILE A 219 17.22 -13.35 8.48
C ILE A 219 15.83 -13.18 9.13
N GLN A 220 15.09 -14.25 9.35
CA GLN A 220 13.80 -14.20 10.06
C GLN A 220 13.96 -13.68 11.48
N ASP A 221 14.93 -14.24 12.22
CA ASP A 221 15.22 -13.82 13.59
C ASP A 221 15.62 -12.34 13.63
N PHE A 222 16.45 -11.88 12.67
CA PHE A 222 16.80 -10.46 12.54
C PHE A 222 15.58 -9.56 12.38
N PHE A 223 14.68 -9.85 11.42
CA PHE A 223 13.50 -8.99 11.21
C PHE A 223 12.56 -8.99 12.40
N HIS A 224 12.46 -10.10 13.11
CA HIS A 224 11.67 -10.21 14.34
C HIS A 224 12.23 -9.31 15.45
N ASP A 225 13.53 -9.43 15.71
CA ASP A 225 14.22 -8.64 16.72
C ASP A 225 14.24 -7.14 16.37
N TYR A 226 14.52 -6.82 15.09
CA TYR A 226 14.54 -5.45 14.61
C TYR A 226 13.19 -4.74 14.82
N LEU A 227 12.09 -5.45 14.53
CA LEU A 227 10.74 -4.91 14.73
C LEU A 227 10.45 -4.60 16.21
N LEU A 228 10.89 -5.44 17.13
CA LEU A 228 10.67 -5.23 18.56
C LEU A 228 11.47 -4.02 19.11
N HIS A 229 12.53 -3.61 18.43
CA HIS A 229 13.41 -2.51 18.82
C HIS A 229 13.15 -1.20 18.04
N LEU A 230 12.12 -1.17 17.15
CA LEU A 230 11.65 0.06 16.51
C LEU A 230 11.01 0.99 17.53
#